data_b53662e1e8447b5b9ec015207d9366e2
#
_entry.id   b53662e1e8447b5b9ec015207d9366e2
#
_cell.length_a   1.000
_cell.length_b   1.000
_cell.length_c   1.000
_cell.angle_alpha   90.00
_cell.angle_beta   90.00
_cell.angle_gamma   90.00
#
_symmetry.space_group_name_H-M   'P 1'
#
loop_
_entity.id
_entity.type
_entity.pdbx_description
1 polymer ?
#
loop_
_entity_poly.entity_id
_entity_poly.type
_entity_poly.pdbx_seq_one_letter_code
_entity_poly.pdbx_strand_id
1 'polypeptide(L)'
;MAGLHDFWRGRRVLLTGHTGFKGAWAARWLHRLGAQVYGFALPADTDPSLHVLLHTPLAGEMLADLRDAQAVSTALRDAQPEIILHFAAQALVPASYRDPVGTWTSNVLGTIHLLEAMRTHPQSLTAVIVTTDKVYANNESGAAFPESAPLGGDDPYSASKAATEIAVHSWVKSFFSGRHRLATARAGNVIGGGDWSADRLIPDIVRAAQRQDSVVLRRPEATRPWQHVLDPVHGYLCYAEALHAQRPGLPDSLNFGPLDDQRITVGAIATDLTKAFGAPAWRHEPQQDIGEKGVLALDARLAAQSLGWRPRFATQAALDATVSWYRDWLSGGDAAVLTDRQIAAFEDGL
;
A
#
# COMPACT_ATOMS: atom_id res chain seq x y z
N MET A 1 1.44 12.53 -23.11
CA MET A 1 0.83 12.68 -21.78
C MET A 1 1.54 13.83 -21.11
N ALA A 2 0.80 14.80 -20.53
CA ALA A 2 1.42 15.73 -19.61
C ALA A 2 2.18 14.89 -18.58
N GLY A 3 3.40 15.25 -18.26
CA GLY A 3 4.22 14.45 -17.36
C GLY A 3 3.57 14.38 -15.99
N LEU A 4 3.85 13.33 -15.23
CA LEU A 4 3.35 13.12 -13.85
C LEU A 4 3.50 14.42 -13.01
N HIS A 5 4.63 15.12 -13.15
CA HIS A 5 4.91 16.40 -12.49
C HIS A 5 3.89 17.52 -12.84
N ASP A 6 3.44 17.61 -14.06
CA ASP A 6 2.53 18.70 -14.48
C ASP A 6 1.14 18.54 -13.86
N PHE A 7 0.69 17.31 -13.69
CA PHE A 7 -0.61 17.05 -13.07
C PHE A 7 -0.58 17.33 -11.56
N TRP A 8 0.42 16.81 -10.83
CA TRP A 8 0.42 16.87 -9.37
C TRP A 8 0.86 18.21 -8.78
N ARG A 9 1.56 19.05 -9.57
CA ARG A 9 2.06 20.34 -9.10
C ARG A 9 0.93 21.24 -8.58
N GLY A 10 1.01 21.63 -7.32
CA GLY A 10 0.06 22.48 -6.63
C GLY A 10 -1.26 21.81 -6.24
N ARG A 11 -1.50 20.55 -6.61
CA ARG A 11 -2.70 19.79 -6.22
C ARG A 11 -2.78 19.57 -4.72
N ARG A 12 -3.96 19.81 -4.15
CA ARG A 12 -4.23 19.53 -2.73
C ARG A 12 -4.63 18.07 -2.57
N VAL A 13 -3.82 17.32 -1.87
CA VAL A 13 -3.97 15.86 -1.70
C VAL A 13 -4.15 15.53 -0.22
N LEU A 14 -5.25 14.91 0.16
CA LEU A 14 -5.39 14.28 1.47
C LEU A 14 -4.86 12.85 1.38
N LEU A 15 -3.74 12.59 2.06
CA LEU A 15 -3.14 11.26 2.17
C LEU A 15 -3.40 10.70 3.56
N THR A 16 -4.27 9.70 3.66
CA THR A 16 -4.46 9.00 4.93
C THR A 16 -3.46 7.85 5.07
N GLY A 17 -2.97 7.62 6.28
CA GLY A 17 -1.96 6.58 6.54
C GLY A 17 -0.54 6.98 6.12
N HIS A 18 -0.25 8.27 6.05
CA HIS A 18 1.04 8.82 5.63
C HIS A 18 2.21 8.47 6.58
N THR A 19 1.93 8.11 7.82
CA THR A 19 2.94 7.68 8.81
C THR A 19 3.39 6.23 8.61
N GLY A 20 2.61 5.41 7.90
CA GLY A 20 2.96 4.03 7.58
C GLY A 20 3.96 3.93 6.42
N PHE A 21 4.56 2.75 6.24
CA PHE A 21 5.58 2.48 5.22
C PHE A 21 5.20 2.97 3.81
N LYS A 22 4.12 2.45 3.25
CA LYS A 22 3.65 2.81 1.90
C LYS A 22 3.25 4.29 1.80
N GLY A 23 2.63 4.81 2.87
CA GLY A 23 2.20 6.21 2.95
C GLY A 23 3.37 7.17 2.99
N ALA A 24 4.47 6.83 3.68
CA ALA A 24 5.68 7.66 3.72
C ALA A 24 6.35 7.77 2.34
N TRP A 25 6.45 6.67 1.57
CA TRP A 25 6.89 6.70 0.18
C TRP A 25 6.00 7.57 -0.70
N ALA A 26 4.67 7.41 -0.58
CA ALA A 26 3.71 8.21 -1.35
C ALA A 26 3.78 9.70 -1.01
N ALA A 27 3.87 10.04 0.28
CA ALA A 27 4.03 11.43 0.74
C ALA A 27 5.30 12.06 0.16
N ARG A 28 6.44 11.33 0.21
CA ARG A 28 7.71 11.80 -0.33
C ARG A 28 7.63 12.02 -1.83
N TRP A 29 7.04 11.09 -2.56
CA TRP A 29 6.91 11.21 -4.01
C TRP A 29 5.97 12.35 -4.40
N LEU A 30 4.80 12.47 -3.79
CA LEU A 30 3.87 13.58 -4.02
C LEU A 30 4.51 14.94 -3.73
N HIS A 31 5.28 15.05 -2.64
CA HIS A 31 6.04 16.26 -2.34
C HIS A 31 7.04 16.61 -3.45
N ARG A 32 7.80 15.64 -3.96
CA ARG A 32 8.71 15.83 -5.11
C ARG A 32 7.98 16.25 -6.39
N LEU A 33 6.77 15.73 -6.62
CA LEU A 33 5.91 16.14 -7.73
C LEU A 33 5.29 17.54 -7.55
N GLY A 34 5.54 18.18 -6.41
CA GLY A 34 5.06 19.53 -6.11
C GLY A 34 3.61 19.60 -5.62
N ALA A 35 3.03 18.48 -5.18
CA ALA A 35 1.71 18.45 -4.56
C ALA A 35 1.72 19.06 -3.15
N GLN A 36 0.58 19.64 -2.73
CA GLN A 36 0.31 20.08 -1.38
C GLN A 36 -0.30 18.91 -0.60
N VAL A 37 0.53 18.15 0.10
CA VAL A 37 0.10 16.94 0.82
C VAL A 37 -0.37 17.29 2.22
N TYR A 38 -1.59 16.89 2.55
CA TYR A 38 -2.18 16.94 3.88
C TYR A 38 -2.25 15.52 4.43
N GLY A 39 -1.53 15.26 5.52
CA GLY A 39 -1.47 13.94 6.15
C GLY A 39 -2.57 13.74 7.18
N PHE A 40 -3.19 12.55 7.20
CA PHE A 40 -4.09 12.09 8.27
C PHE A 40 -3.74 10.66 8.64
N ALA A 41 -3.31 10.40 9.87
CA ALA A 41 -2.96 9.06 10.33
C ALA A 41 -2.87 9.00 11.87
N LEU A 42 -2.77 7.80 12.41
CA LEU A 42 -2.23 7.60 13.76
C LEU A 42 -0.74 8.01 13.78
N PRO A 43 -0.17 8.32 14.95
CA PRO A 43 1.28 8.43 15.10
C PRO A 43 1.99 7.18 14.55
N ALA A 44 3.22 7.33 14.09
CA ALA A 44 4.02 6.19 13.64
C ALA A 44 4.16 5.16 14.77
N ASP A 45 3.96 3.88 14.45
CA ASP A 45 3.92 2.76 15.39
C ASP A 45 5.20 1.91 15.37
N THR A 46 6.20 2.31 14.59
CA THR A 46 7.51 1.64 14.49
C THR A 46 8.65 2.58 14.87
N ASP A 47 9.69 2.00 15.46
CA ASP A 47 10.97 2.68 15.72
C ASP A 47 12.11 1.77 15.22
N PRO A 48 12.86 2.21 14.19
CA PRO A 48 12.69 3.47 13.44
C PRO A 48 11.39 3.50 12.60
N SER A 49 10.96 4.70 12.21
CA SER A 49 9.82 4.92 11.32
C SER A 49 10.30 5.66 10.05
N LEU A 50 9.91 5.15 8.88
CA LEU A 50 10.27 5.79 7.62
C LEU A 50 9.72 7.23 7.53
N HIS A 51 8.47 7.45 7.97
CA HIS A 51 7.88 8.79 8.01
C HIS A 51 8.75 9.78 8.80
N VAL A 52 9.20 9.37 9.99
CA VAL A 52 10.08 10.19 10.83
C VAL A 52 11.44 10.40 10.16
N LEU A 53 12.05 9.35 9.60
CA LEU A 53 13.36 9.45 8.94
C LEU A 53 13.35 10.32 7.68
N LEU A 54 12.24 10.37 6.93
CA LEU A 54 12.15 11.16 5.70
C LEU A 54 11.97 12.66 5.95
N HIS A 55 11.43 13.07 7.09
CA HIS A 55 11.10 14.47 7.37
C HIS A 55 10.42 15.17 6.19
N THR A 56 9.51 14.46 5.50
CA THR A 56 8.84 15.01 4.30
C THR A 56 8.00 16.22 4.69
N PRO A 57 8.22 17.40 4.08
CA PRO A 57 7.40 18.57 4.33
C PRO A 57 5.95 18.31 3.88
N LEU A 58 5.01 18.49 4.79
CA LEU A 58 3.56 18.41 4.51
C LEU A 58 2.95 19.80 4.56
N ALA A 59 1.91 20.04 3.75
CA ALA A 59 1.14 21.28 3.79
C ALA A 59 0.27 21.39 5.06
N GLY A 60 -0.04 20.26 5.67
CA GLY A 60 -0.70 20.12 6.95
C GLY A 60 -0.69 18.67 7.41
N GLU A 61 -0.83 18.45 8.72
CA GLU A 61 -0.84 17.13 9.32
C GLU A 61 -1.83 17.07 10.47
N MET A 62 -2.62 15.99 10.51
CA MET A 62 -3.46 15.65 11.64
C MET A 62 -3.17 14.22 12.09
N LEU A 63 -2.62 14.06 13.29
CA LEU A 63 -2.42 12.76 13.92
C LEU A 63 -3.68 12.40 14.70
N ALA A 64 -4.53 11.56 14.10
CA ALA A 64 -5.81 11.16 14.68
C ALA A 64 -6.24 9.77 14.17
N ASP A 65 -7.22 9.20 14.84
CA ASP A 65 -7.75 7.87 14.52
C ASP A 65 -8.85 7.96 13.45
N LEU A 66 -8.78 7.09 12.44
CA LEU A 66 -9.81 6.96 11.40
C LEU A 66 -11.18 6.56 11.97
N ARG A 67 -11.22 5.95 13.15
CA ARG A 67 -12.45 5.59 13.87
C ARG A 67 -13.18 6.80 14.46
N ASP A 68 -12.51 7.96 14.54
CA ASP A 68 -13.12 9.22 14.94
C ASP A 68 -13.69 9.95 13.72
N ALA A 69 -15.01 9.81 13.49
CA ALA A 69 -15.70 10.45 12.38
C ALA A 69 -15.56 11.98 12.36
N GLN A 70 -15.47 12.61 13.54
CA GLN A 70 -15.33 14.07 13.64
C GLN A 70 -13.92 14.50 13.22
N ALA A 71 -12.88 13.77 13.63
CA ALA A 71 -11.51 14.02 13.19
C ALA A 71 -11.36 13.86 11.67
N VAL A 72 -11.95 12.80 11.08
CA VAL A 72 -11.96 12.58 9.63
C VAL A 72 -12.65 13.73 8.89
N SER A 73 -13.84 14.15 9.36
CA SER A 73 -14.58 15.28 8.77
C SER A 73 -13.80 16.60 8.87
N THR A 74 -13.14 16.83 10.01
CA THR A 74 -12.29 18.01 10.24
C THR A 74 -11.09 18.00 9.29
N ALA A 75 -10.37 16.87 9.17
CA ALA A 75 -9.24 16.75 8.28
C ALA A 75 -9.61 17.02 6.81
N LEU A 76 -10.75 16.48 6.35
CA LEU A 76 -11.24 16.73 4.99
C LEU A 76 -11.59 18.21 4.77
N ARG A 77 -12.28 18.84 5.74
CA ARG A 77 -12.65 20.25 5.68
C ARG A 77 -11.41 21.16 5.66
N ASP A 78 -10.42 20.91 6.51
CA ASP A 78 -9.24 21.76 6.65
C ASP A 78 -8.26 21.56 5.48
N ALA A 79 -8.12 20.33 4.98
CA ALA A 79 -7.32 20.01 3.82
C ALA A 79 -7.92 20.57 2.52
N GLN A 80 -9.26 20.67 2.40
CA GLN A 80 -9.92 21.05 1.14
C GLN A 80 -9.33 20.35 -0.09
N PRO A 81 -9.21 19.02 -0.10
CA PRO A 81 -8.45 18.32 -1.13
C PRO A 81 -9.20 18.26 -2.45
N GLU A 82 -8.48 18.15 -3.55
CA GLU A 82 -9.00 17.74 -4.85
C GLU A 82 -8.99 16.22 -4.98
N ILE A 83 -7.96 15.60 -4.38
CA ILE A 83 -7.68 14.17 -4.47
C ILE A 83 -7.45 13.58 -3.07
N ILE A 84 -8.00 12.40 -2.84
CA ILE A 84 -7.81 11.63 -1.63
C ILE A 84 -7.11 10.32 -1.99
N LEU A 85 -5.99 10.03 -1.33
CA LEU A 85 -5.33 8.74 -1.37
C LEU A 85 -5.50 8.08 0.00
N HIS A 86 -6.38 7.08 0.07
CA HIS A 86 -6.75 6.47 1.34
C HIS A 86 -5.96 5.19 1.58
N PHE A 87 -4.87 5.31 2.36
CA PHE A 87 -3.98 4.19 2.71
C PHE A 87 -4.15 3.74 4.17
N ALA A 88 -4.78 4.57 5.02
CA ALA A 88 -4.97 4.26 6.44
C ALA A 88 -5.78 2.97 6.61
N ALA A 89 -5.19 2.01 7.30
CA ALA A 89 -5.80 0.74 7.64
C ALA A 89 -4.97 0.02 8.71
N GLN A 90 -5.59 -0.87 9.48
CA GLN A 90 -4.85 -1.95 10.13
C GLN A 90 -4.47 -2.95 9.02
N ALA A 91 -3.16 -3.14 8.75
CA ALA A 91 -2.65 -3.79 7.54
C ALA A 91 -2.00 -5.17 7.78
N LEU A 92 -1.94 -5.63 9.03
CA LEU A 92 -1.22 -6.84 9.42
C LEU A 92 -2.18 -7.99 9.75
N VAL A 93 -2.06 -9.11 9.02
CA VAL A 93 -2.88 -10.31 9.27
C VAL A 93 -2.72 -10.81 10.72
N PRO A 94 -1.50 -10.97 11.28
CA PRO A 94 -1.37 -11.42 12.67
C PRO A 94 -2.02 -10.48 13.69
N ALA A 95 -1.98 -9.16 13.46
CA ALA A 95 -2.64 -8.19 14.32
C ALA A 95 -4.17 -8.32 14.27
N SER A 96 -4.73 -8.70 13.12
CA SER A 96 -6.18 -8.91 12.98
C SER A 96 -6.72 -10.07 13.81
N TYR A 97 -5.90 -11.08 14.07
CA TYR A 97 -6.26 -12.17 14.98
C TYR A 97 -6.18 -11.76 16.44
N ARG A 98 -5.25 -10.87 16.79
CA ARG A 98 -5.14 -10.33 18.17
C ARG A 98 -6.24 -9.34 18.52
N ASP A 99 -6.64 -8.51 17.53
CA ASP A 99 -7.72 -7.52 17.67
C ASP A 99 -8.62 -7.49 16.42
N PRO A 100 -9.54 -8.45 16.29
CA PRO A 100 -10.46 -8.50 15.16
C PRO A 100 -11.44 -7.33 15.14
N VAL A 101 -11.93 -6.88 16.30
CA VAL A 101 -12.87 -5.76 16.39
C VAL A 101 -12.20 -4.46 15.98
N GLY A 102 -10.99 -4.19 16.48
CA GLY A 102 -10.21 -3.02 16.08
C GLY A 102 -9.88 -3.04 14.58
N THR A 103 -9.59 -4.21 14.00
CA THR A 103 -9.38 -4.37 12.56
C THR A 103 -10.62 -3.98 11.75
N TRP A 104 -11.79 -4.50 12.10
CA TRP A 104 -13.05 -4.20 11.42
C TRP A 104 -13.45 -2.72 11.59
N THR A 105 -13.33 -2.18 12.79
CA THR A 105 -13.67 -0.78 13.05
C THR A 105 -12.72 0.18 12.33
N SER A 106 -11.43 -0.12 12.26
CA SER A 106 -10.47 0.70 11.52
C SER A 106 -10.69 0.60 10.01
N ASN A 107 -10.76 -0.63 9.46
CA ASN A 107 -10.75 -0.83 8.01
C ASN A 107 -12.11 -0.53 7.37
N VAL A 108 -13.19 -0.97 7.98
CA VAL A 108 -14.55 -0.81 7.40
C VAL A 108 -15.18 0.48 7.90
N LEU A 109 -15.37 0.61 9.22
CA LEU A 109 -16.06 1.78 9.76
C LEU A 109 -15.26 3.06 9.54
N GLY A 110 -13.93 3.02 9.70
CA GLY A 110 -13.08 4.15 9.40
C GLY A 110 -13.17 4.61 7.93
N THR A 111 -13.19 3.66 6.98
CA THR A 111 -13.44 4.02 5.57
C THR A 111 -14.85 4.59 5.37
N ILE A 112 -15.87 4.05 6.05
CA ILE A 112 -17.24 4.60 6.00
C ILE A 112 -17.27 6.04 6.54
N HIS A 113 -16.52 6.37 7.59
CA HIS A 113 -16.41 7.76 8.08
C HIS A 113 -15.84 8.70 7.01
N LEU A 114 -14.82 8.26 6.25
CA LEU A 114 -14.29 9.03 5.14
C LEU A 114 -15.32 9.18 4.01
N LEU A 115 -15.99 8.11 3.62
CA LEU A 115 -17.04 8.14 2.59
C LEU A 115 -18.20 9.06 2.99
N GLU A 116 -18.60 9.06 4.26
CA GLU A 116 -19.65 9.94 4.77
C GLU A 116 -19.20 11.41 4.81
N ALA A 117 -17.97 11.68 5.24
CA ALA A 117 -17.39 13.02 5.17
C ALA A 117 -17.33 13.53 3.71
N MET A 118 -16.97 12.66 2.75
CA MET A 118 -17.00 13.00 1.33
C MET A 118 -18.44 13.30 0.85
N ARG A 119 -19.43 12.50 1.28
CA ARG A 119 -20.84 12.67 0.88
C ARG A 119 -21.37 14.06 1.21
N THR A 120 -20.95 14.62 2.32
CA THR A 120 -21.36 15.95 2.78
C THR A 120 -20.44 17.08 2.31
N HIS A 121 -19.32 16.77 1.68
CA HIS A 121 -18.34 17.77 1.21
C HIS A 121 -18.92 18.57 0.04
N PRO A 122 -18.78 19.93 0.02
CA PRO A 122 -19.42 20.76 -1.00
C PRO A 122 -18.84 20.61 -2.41
N GLN A 123 -17.56 20.28 -2.53
CA GLN A 123 -16.86 20.17 -3.82
C GLN A 123 -16.80 18.72 -4.32
N SER A 124 -16.60 18.55 -5.64
CA SER A 124 -16.34 17.24 -6.23
C SER A 124 -14.95 16.74 -5.80
N LEU A 125 -14.89 15.50 -5.36
CA LEU A 125 -13.66 14.84 -4.89
C LEU A 125 -13.33 13.65 -5.78
N THR A 126 -12.03 13.41 -5.93
CA THR A 126 -11.51 12.17 -6.50
C THR A 126 -10.86 11.35 -5.39
N ALA A 127 -11.11 10.04 -5.31
CA ALA A 127 -10.49 9.21 -4.31
C ALA A 127 -10.03 7.85 -4.86
N VAL A 128 -8.85 7.40 -4.41
CA VAL A 128 -8.37 6.03 -4.56
C VAL A 128 -8.29 5.40 -3.18
N ILE A 129 -9.08 4.35 -2.98
CA ILE A 129 -9.14 3.59 -1.72
C ILE A 129 -8.27 2.35 -1.86
N VAL A 130 -7.18 2.29 -1.12
CA VAL A 130 -6.24 1.17 -1.22
C VAL A 130 -6.72 0.00 -0.38
N THR A 131 -6.89 -1.14 -1.05
CA THR A 131 -7.25 -2.41 -0.43
C THR A 131 -6.10 -3.42 -0.58
N THR A 132 -6.36 -4.68 -0.88
CA THR A 132 -5.35 -5.73 -0.90
C THR A 132 -5.72 -6.82 -1.92
N ASP A 133 -4.74 -7.60 -2.34
CA ASP A 133 -4.90 -8.86 -3.09
C ASP A 133 -5.69 -9.93 -2.31
N LYS A 134 -5.78 -9.79 -0.99
CA LYS A 134 -6.48 -10.74 -0.10
C LYS A 134 -7.99 -10.54 -0.04
N VAL A 135 -8.53 -9.60 -0.82
CA VAL A 135 -10.00 -9.38 -0.88
C VAL A 135 -10.77 -10.48 -1.60
N TYR A 136 -10.08 -11.36 -2.30
CA TYR A 136 -10.70 -12.42 -3.09
C TYR A 136 -11.02 -13.67 -2.28
N ALA A 137 -12.11 -14.36 -2.66
CA ALA A 137 -12.42 -15.72 -2.18
C ALA A 137 -11.38 -16.69 -2.74
N ASN A 138 -10.29 -16.91 -2.00
CA ASN A 138 -9.15 -17.70 -2.46
C ASN A 138 -9.33 -19.18 -2.15
N ASN A 139 -9.55 -19.98 -3.20
CA ASN A 139 -9.63 -21.44 -3.17
C ASN A 139 -8.28 -22.15 -3.39
N GLU A 140 -7.17 -21.39 -3.38
CA GLU A 140 -5.80 -21.90 -3.58
C GLU A 140 -5.57 -22.66 -4.90
N SER A 141 -6.39 -22.41 -5.92
CA SER A 141 -6.21 -23.02 -7.26
C SER A 141 -4.91 -22.61 -7.95
N GLY A 142 -4.26 -21.55 -7.47
CA GLY A 142 -3.08 -20.95 -8.07
C GLY A 142 -3.37 -20.08 -9.30
N ALA A 143 -4.64 -19.91 -9.69
CA ALA A 143 -5.00 -18.98 -10.75
C ALA A 143 -4.86 -17.53 -10.27
N ALA A 144 -4.39 -16.64 -11.14
CA ALA A 144 -4.35 -15.21 -10.85
C ALA A 144 -5.77 -14.63 -10.84
N PHE A 145 -6.10 -13.86 -9.80
CA PHE A 145 -7.42 -13.26 -9.62
C PHE A 145 -7.59 -12.02 -10.50
N PRO A 146 -8.53 -12.01 -11.46
CA PRO A 146 -8.96 -10.79 -12.13
C PRO A 146 -9.88 -9.97 -11.21
N GLU A 147 -10.10 -8.69 -11.52
CA GLU A 147 -10.93 -7.80 -10.73
C GLU A 147 -12.38 -8.27 -10.58
N SER A 148 -12.86 -9.07 -11.54
CA SER A 148 -14.21 -9.66 -11.53
C SER A 148 -14.36 -10.90 -10.64
N ALA A 149 -13.27 -11.40 -10.04
CA ALA A 149 -13.34 -12.57 -9.17
C ALA A 149 -14.14 -12.24 -7.89
N PRO A 150 -14.85 -13.23 -7.32
CA PRO A 150 -15.66 -13.04 -6.12
C PRO A 150 -14.84 -12.51 -4.95
N LEU A 151 -15.38 -11.52 -4.24
CA LEU A 151 -14.83 -11.03 -2.98
C LEU A 151 -15.07 -12.02 -1.85
N GLY A 152 -14.15 -12.08 -0.89
CA GLY A 152 -14.22 -12.96 0.27
C GLY A 152 -13.17 -12.58 1.30
N GLY A 153 -12.57 -13.60 1.92
CA GLY A 153 -11.51 -13.45 2.92
C GLY A 153 -11.83 -14.29 4.16
N ASP A 154 -10.88 -15.16 4.53
CA ASP A 154 -11.08 -16.12 5.60
C ASP A 154 -10.56 -15.62 6.95
N ASP A 155 -9.67 -14.64 6.95
CA ASP A 155 -9.17 -14.00 8.15
C ASP A 155 -9.78 -12.60 8.36
N PRO A 156 -9.74 -12.04 9.60
CA PRO A 156 -10.39 -10.76 9.90
C PRO A 156 -9.85 -9.58 9.08
N TYR A 157 -8.56 -9.58 8.71
CA TYR A 157 -7.98 -8.55 7.85
C TYR A 157 -8.53 -8.65 6.43
N SER A 158 -8.42 -9.82 5.80
CA SER A 158 -8.87 -10.08 4.43
C SER A 158 -10.36 -9.80 4.27
N ALA A 159 -11.18 -10.30 5.20
CA ALA A 159 -12.62 -10.07 5.22
C ALA A 159 -12.96 -8.58 5.41
N SER A 160 -12.25 -7.86 6.29
CA SER A 160 -12.49 -6.41 6.47
C SER A 160 -12.15 -5.61 5.22
N LYS A 161 -11.11 -5.98 4.49
CA LYS A 161 -10.75 -5.31 3.23
C LYS A 161 -11.73 -5.63 2.10
N ALA A 162 -12.26 -6.86 2.04
CA ALA A 162 -13.34 -7.21 1.12
C ALA A 162 -14.64 -6.44 1.44
N ALA A 163 -14.98 -6.30 2.72
CA ALA A 163 -16.12 -5.49 3.16
C ALA A 163 -15.92 -4.00 2.84
N THR A 164 -14.69 -3.49 2.90
CA THR A 164 -14.35 -2.12 2.45
C THR A 164 -14.66 -1.94 0.96
N GLU A 165 -14.32 -2.89 0.10
CA GLU A 165 -14.68 -2.88 -1.33
C GLU A 165 -16.20 -2.77 -1.53
N ILE A 166 -16.97 -3.57 -0.79
CA ILE A 166 -18.45 -3.56 -0.84
C ILE A 166 -18.99 -2.22 -0.37
N ALA A 167 -18.45 -1.66 0.72
CA ALA A 167 -18.87 -0.36 1.23
C ALA A 167 -18.59 0.75 0.19
N VAL A 168 -17.39 0.80 -0.40
CA VAL A 168 -17.05 1.77 -1.44
C VAL A 168 -18.00 1.67 -2.63
N HIS A 169 -18.25 0.45 -3.15
CA HIS A 169 -19.19 0.23 -4.24
C HIS A 169 -20.60 0.74 -3.90
N SER A 170 -21.09 0.46 -2.69
CA SER A 170 -22.40 0.91 -2.23
C SER A 170 -22.51 2.44 -2.21
N TRP A 171 -21.51 3.14 -1.68
CA TRP A 171 -21.50 4.63 -1.66
C TRP A 171 -21.43 5.23 -3.05
N VAL A 172 -20.59 4.67 -3.94
CA VAL A 172 -20.52 5.13 -5.34
C VAL A 172 -21.87 5.02 -6.03
N LYS A 173 -22.55 3.89 -5.91
CA LYS A 173 -23.85 3.66 -6.56
C LYS A 173 -24.98 4.47 -5.94
N SER A 174 -24.99 4.64 -4.61
CA SER A 174 -26.10 5.25 -3.90
C SER A 174 -26.01 6.77 -3.76
N PHE A 175 -24.78 7.33 -3.61
CA PHE A 175 -24.62 8.71 -3.19
C PHE A 175 -23.70 9.56 -4.05
N PHE A 176 -22.78 8.96 -4.84
CA PHE A 176 -21.71 9.68 -5.51
C PHE A 176 -21.90 9.83 -7.02
N SER A 177 -22.96 9.28 -7.59
CA SER A 177 -23.21 9.34 -9.03
C SER A 177 -23.16 10.77 -9.55
N GLY A 178 -22.25 11.03 -10.49
CA GLY A 178 -22.05 12.32 -11.13
C GLY A 178 -21.34 13.40 -10.30
N ARG A 179 -21.07 13.16 -9.00
CA ARG A 179 -20.46 14.15 -8.12
C ARG A 179 -19.03 13.81 -7.70
N HIS A 180 -18.83 12.68 -7.07
CA HIS A 180 -17.50 12.23 -6.65
C HIS A 180 -17.03 11.06 -7.52
N ARG A 181 -15.72 10.88 -7.64
CA ARG A 181 -15.11 9.78 -8.39
C ARG A 181 -14.26 8.96 -7.48
N LEU A 182 -14.67 7.73 -7.27
CA LEU A 182 -13.96 6.80 -6.40
C LEU A 182 -13.69 5.49 -7.12
N ALA A 183 -12.56 4.90 -6.79
CA ALA A 183 -12.23 3.56 -7.19
C ALA A 183 -11.38 2.88 -6.10
N THR A 184 -11.36 1.57 -6.09
CA THR A 184 -10.50 0.78 -5.23
C THR A 184 -9.24 0.30 -5.97
N ALA A 185 -8.12 0.22 -5.26
CA ALA A 185 -6.85 -0.23 -5.79
C ALA A 185 -6.32 -1.38 -4.94
N ARG A 186 -6.20 -2.56 -5.55
CA ARG A 186 -5.77 -3.81 -4.92
C ARG A 186 -4.31 -4.06 -5.24
N ALA A 187 -3.50 -4.32 -4.22
CA ALA A 187 -2.10 -4.65 -4.42
C ALA A 187 -1.67 -5.80 -3.50
N GLY A 188 -0.71 -6.59 -3.97
CA GLY A 188 -0.12 -7.70 -3.24
C GLY A 188 0.95 -7.28 -2.25
N ASN A 189 1.88 -8.19 -1.99
CA ASN A 189 2.98 -7.97 -1.07
C ASN A 189 3.94 -6.91 -1.61
N VAL A 190 4.03 -5.79 -0.89
CA VAL A 190 4.85 -4.64 -1.27
C VAL A 190 6.10 -4.61 -0.43
N ILE A 191 7.25 -4.47 -1.07
CA ILE A 191 8.57 -4.37 -0.45
C ILE A 191 9.27 -3.07 -0.84
N GLY A 192 10.25 -2.65 -0.04
CA GLY A 192 11.03 -1.43 -0.26
C GLY A 192 11.79 -1.06 1.00
N GLY A 193 12.68 -0.12 0.89
CA GLY A 193 13.44 0.37 2.03
C GLY A 193 12.55 1.08 3.06
N GLY A 194 12.90 0.94 4.33
CA GLY A 194 12.24 1.66 5.42
C GLY A 194 10.89 1.06 5.88
N ASP A 195 10.54 -0.17 5.52
CA ASP A 195 9.50 -0.93 6.22
C ASP A 195 10.08 -1.48 7.52
N TRP A 196 9.49 -1.12 8.64
CA TRP A 196 9.89 -1.59 9.96
C TRP A 196 8.76 -2.34 10.68
N SER A 197 7.68 -2.66 9.96
CA SER A 197 6.54 -3.39 10.52
C SER A 197 6.97 -4.75 11.04
N ALA A 198 6.42 -5.14 12.19
CA ALA A 198 6.60 -6.50 12.71
C ALA A 198 5.86 -7.53 11.86
N ASP A 199 6.24 -8.79 11.97
CA ASP A 199 5.62 -9.91 11.26
C ASP A 199 5.72 -9.81 9.71
N ARG A 200 6.67 -9.02 9.18
CA ARG A 200 6.97 -8.93 7.76
C ARG A 200 8.37 -9.45 7.47
N LEU A 201 8.49 -10.24 6.40
CA LEU A 201 9.70 -10.99 6.07
C LEU A 201 10.97 -10.12 6.03
N ILE A 202 10.97 -9.03 5.24
CA ILE A 202 12.18 -8.23 5.04
C ILE A 202 12.59 -7.47 6.30
N PRO A 203 11.70 -6.73 6.97
CA PRO A 203 12.05 -6.12 8.26
C PRO A 203 12.55 -7.11 9.30
N ASP A 204 11.96 -8.31 9.36
CA ASP A 204 12.38 -9.34 10.33
C ASP A 204 13.79 -9.86 10.01
N ILE A 205 14.13 -10.05 8.73
CA ILE A 205 15.48 -10.42 8.31
C ILE A 205 16.49 -9.31 8.61
N VAL A 206 16.16 -8.05 8.35
CA VAL A 206 17.04 -6.91 8.65
C VAL A 206 17.32 -6.82 10.17
N ARG A 207 16.28 -6.95 11.00
CA ARG A 207 16.44 -6.99 12.46
C ARG A 207 17.27 -8.19 12.93
N ALA A 208 17.05 -9.37 12.34
CA ALA A 208 17.82 -10.57 12.65
C ALA A 208 19.31 -10.38 12.27
N ALA A 209 19.58 -9.80 11.10
CA ALA A 209 20.95 -9.47 10.67
C ALA A 209 21.67 -8.53 11.66
N GLN A 210 21.00 -7.48 12.13
CA GLN A 210 21.57 -6.56 13.11
C GLN A 210 21.89 -7.25 14.45
N ARG A 211 21.13 -8.27 14.83
CA ARG A 211 21.33 -9.03 16.08
C ARG A 211 22.20 -10.26 15.91
N GLN A 212 22.64 -10.58 14.66
CA GLN A 212 23.32 -11.83 14.31
C GLN A 212 22.50 -13.07 14.75
N ASP A 213 21.18 -13.03 14.55
CA ASP A 213 20.24 -14.07 14.88
C ASP A 213 19.59 -14.68 13.62
N SER A 214 18.97 -15.86 13.75
CA SER A 214 18.24 -16.51 12.68
C SER A 214 16.80 -16.02 12.63
N VAL A 215 16.31 -15.65 11.45
CA VAL A 215 14.89 -15.40 11.28
C VAL A 215 14.09 -16.71 11.22
N VAL A 216 12.91 -16.71 11.83
CA VAL A 216 12.01 -17.87 11.84
C VAL A 216 10.96 -17.71 10.74
N LEU A 217 10.87 -18.70 9.85
CA LEU A 217 9.86 -18.77 8.80
C LEU A 217 8.74 -19.73 9.19
N ARG A 218 7.49 -19.27 9.09
CA ARG A 218 6.30 -20.08 9.35
C ARG A 218 5.90 -20.97 8.17
N ARG A 219 5.99 -20.42 6.94
CA ARG A 219 5.60 -21.07 5.67
C ARG A 219 6.62 -20.73 4.57
N PRO A 220 7.79 -21.39 4.56
CA PRO A 220 8.83 -21.12 3.59
C PRO A 220 8.42 -21.43 2.13
N GLU A 221 7.50 -22.38 1.93
CA GLU A 221 7.01 -22.78 0.60
C GLU A 221 5.92 -21.85 0.04
N ALA A 222 5.40 -20.92 0.84
CA ALA A 222 4.38 -19.99 0.38
C ALA A 222 4.94 -19.06 -0.72
N THR A 223 4.13 -18.79 -1.75
CA THR A 223 4.48 -17.83 -2.81
C THR A 223 3.65 -16.56 -2.68
N ARG A 224 4.23 -15.42 -3.03
CA ARG A 224 3.58 -14.11 -2.97
C ARG A 224 3.91 -13.28 -4.21
N PRO A 225 3.00 -12.40 -4.67
CA PRO A 225 3.27 -11.47 -5.76
C PRO A 225 4.09 -10.27 -5.25
N TRP A 226 5.40 -10.50 -5.09
CA TRP A 226 6.32 -9.47 -4.60
C TRP A 226 6.48 -8.32 -5.60
N GLN A 227 6.37 -7.09 -5.12
CA GLN A 227 6.57 -5.91 -5.94
C GLN A 227 7.21 -4.76 -5.13
N HIS A 228 7.98 -3.91 -5.82
CA HIS A 228 8.55 -2.72 -5.18
C HIS A 228 7.45 -1.69 -4.87
N VAL A 229 7.58 -0.98 -3.75
CA VAL A 229 6.59 0.02 -3.28
C VAL A 229 6.27 1.10 -4.31
N LEU A 230 7.23 1.48 -5.15
CA LEU A 230 7.04 2.49 -6.20
C LEU A 230 6.08 2.02 -7.29
N ASP A 231 6.01 0.73 -7.61
CA ASP A 231 5.11 0.22 -8.63
C ASP A 231 3.63 0.44 -8.28
N PRO A 232 3.10 -0.06 -7.14
CA PRO A 232 1.70 0.18 -6.81
C PRO A 232 1.43 1.66 -6.48
N VAL A 233 2.37 2.40 -5.86
CA VAL A 233 2.18 3.84 -5.61
C VAL A 233 2.04 4.58 -6.94
N HIS A 234 2.90 4.31 -7.94
CA HIS A 234 2.73 4.84 -9.30
C HIS A 234 1.36 4.51 -9.88
N GLY A 235 0.94 3.25 -9.74
CA GLY A 235 -0.39 2.82 -10.19
C GLY A 235 -1.53 3.62 -9.55
N TYR A 236 -1.45 3.88 -8.25
CA TYR A 236 -2.45 4.69 -7.54
C TYR A 236 -2.46 6.15 -8.00
N LEU A 237 -1.28 6.73 -8.27
CA LEU A 237 -1.17 8.08 -8.82
C LEU A 237 -1.78 8.16 -10.23
N CYS A 238 -1.43 7.24 -11.13
CA CYS A 238 -2.03 7.16 -12.46
C CYS A 238 -3.55 6.97 -12.42
N TYR A 239 -4.03 6.16 -11.48
CA TYR A 239 -5.47 5.92 -11.33
C TYR A 239 -6.20 7.17 -10.84
N ALA A 240 -5.63 7.86 -9.85
CA ALA A 240 -6.18 9.14 -9.37
C ALA A 240 -6.21 10.21 -10.47
N GLU A 241 -5.16 10.31 -11.28
CA GLU A 241 -5.13 11.21 -12.46
C GLU A 241 -6.25 10.89 -13.45
N ALA A 242 -6.38 9.62 -13.84
CA ALA A 242 -7.38 9.19 -14.79
C ALA A 242 -8.82 9.43 -14.29
N LEU A 243 -9.08 9.15 -13.00
CA LEU A 243 -10.36 9.44 -12.34
C LEU A 243 -10.64 10.94 -12.31
N HIS A 244 -9.65 11.75 -11.92
CA HIS A 244 -9.78 13.21 -11.83
C HIS A 244 -10.06 13.81 -13.22
N ALA A 245 -9.37 13.33 -14.25
CA ALA A 245 -9.60 13.73 -15.64
C ALA A 245 -10.90 13.19 -16.25
N GLN A 246 -11.70 12.45 -15.48
CA GLN A 246 -12.98 11.86 -15.94
C GLN A 246 -12.82 10.95 -17.17
N ARG A 247 -11.70 10.25 -17.26
CA ARG A 247 -11.42 9.36 -18.39
C ARG A 247 -12.55 8.33 -18.54
N PRO A 248 -13.19 8.23 -19.71
CA PRO A 248 -14.33 7.32 -19.88
C PRO A 248 -13.88 5.86 -19.83
N GLY A 249 -14.77 4.98 -19.33
CA GLY A 249 -14.55 3.53 -19.32
C GLY A 249 -13.56 3.04 -18.26
N LEU A 250 -13.21 3.85 -17.27
CA LEU A 250 -12.38 3.40 -16.16
C LEU A 250 -13.14 2.38 -15.30
N PRO A 251 -12.50 1.25 -14.94
CA PRO A 251 -13.07 0.30 -14.00
C PRO A 251 -13.24 0.90 -12.60
N ASP A 252 -14.18 0.37 -11.81
CA ASP A 252 -14.41 0.77 -10.40
C ASP A 252 -13.35 0.18 -9.44
N SER A 253 -12.56 -0.81 -9.91
CA SER A 253 -11.44 -1.41 -9.17
C SER A 253 -10.34 -1.86 -10.11
N LEU A 254 -9.08 -1.79 -9.68
CA LEU A 254 -7.91 -2.27 -10.41
C LEU A 254 -6.92 -3.02 -9.52
N ASN A 255 -6.35 -4.07 -10.10
CA ASN A 255 -5.25 -4.82 -9.51
C ASN A 255 -3.90 -4.21 -9.93
N PHE A 256 -3.01 -4.03 -8.96
CA PHE A 256 -1.63 -3.59 -9.17
C PHE A 256 -0.68 -4.66 -8.65
N GLY A 257 -0.07 -5.39 -9.54
CA GLY A 257 0.83 -6.52 -9.23
C GLY A 257 1.80 -6.80 -10.36
N PRO A 258 2.74 -7.72 -10.16
CA PRO A 258 3.65 -8.16 -11.21
C PRO A 258 2.87 -8.77 -12.38
N LEU A 259 3.36 -8.54 -13.60
CA LEU A 259 2.77 -9.14 -14.82
C LEU A 259 3.40 -10.50 -15.16
N ASP A 260 4.52 -10.83 -14.54
CA ASP A 260 5.19 -12.10 -14.68
C ASP A 260 4.73 -13.09 -13.58
N ASP A 261 4.58 -14.36 -13.94
CA ASP A 261 4.18 -15.43 -13.02
C ASP A 261 5.38 -16.01 -12.25
N GLN A 262 6.33 -15.14 -11.82
CA GLN A 262 7.48 -15.60 -11.04
C GLN A 262 7.02 -15.94 -9.61
N ARG A 263 6.74 -17.22 -9.40
CA ARG A 263 6.34 -17.77 -8.09
C ARG A 263 7.57 -18.03 -7.22
N ILE A 264 8.17 -16.94 -6.70
CA ILE A 264 9.29 -17.06 -5.79
C ILE A 264 8.77 -17.35 -4.38
N THR A 265 9.29 -18.41 -3.76
CA THR A 265 8.90 -18.80 -2.41
C THR A 265 9.46 -17.85 -1.36
N VAL A 266 8.79 -17.74 -0.23
CA VAL A 266 9.27 -17.00 0.96
C VAL A 266 10.65 -17.48 1.39
N GLY A 267 10.89 -18.82 1.36
CA GLY A 267 12.17 -19.42 1.71
C GLY A 267 13.32 -19.04 0.75
N ALA A 268 13.04 -18.99 -0.57
CA ALA A 268 14.03 -18.55 -1.54
C ALA A 268 14.44 -17.08 -1.28
N ILE A 269 13.47 -16.19 -1.13
CA ILE A 269 13.72 -14.77 -0.81
C ILE A 269 14.48 -14.64 0.52
N ALA A 270 14.07 -15.38 1.54
CA ALA A 270 14.75 -15.33 2.83
C ALA A 270 16.22 -15.79 2.71
N THR A 271 16.50 -16.79 1.88
CA THR A 271 17.86 -17.26 1.63
C THR A 271 18.72 -16.17 0.97
N ASP A 272 18.21 -15.52 -0.06
CA ASP A 272 18.90 -14.45 -0.75
C ASP A 272 19.13 -13.23 0.17
N LEU A 273 18.13 -12.84 0.94
CA LEU A 273 18.21 -11.70 1.84
C LEU A 273 19.11 -11.96 3.05
N THR A 274 19.04 -13.13 3.69
CA THR A 274 19.95 -13.45 4.81
C THR A 274 21.41 -13.45 4.34
N LYS A 275 21.69 -14.00 3.17
CA LYS A 275 23.01 -13.91 2.54
C LYS A 275 23.41 -12.47 2.22
N ALA A 276 22.48 -11.68 1.67
CA ALA A 276 22.73 -10.28 1.31
C ALA A 276 23.05 -9.40 2.51
N PHE A 277 22.41 -9.63 3.65
CA PHE A 277 22.63 -8.88 4.90
C PHE A 277 23.68 -9.50 5.84
N GLY A 278 24.28 -10.65 5.49
CA GLY A 278 25.22 -11.34 6.35
C GLY A 278 24.58 -11.91 7.63
N ALA A 279 23.28 -12.19 7.60
CA ALA A 279 22.56 -12.83 8.69
C ALA A 279 22.80 -14.34 8.72
N PRO A 280 22.67 -15.00 9.89
CA PRO A 280 22.59 -16.47 9.95
C PRO A 280 21.44 -16.99 9.07
N ALA A 281 21.57 -18.25 8.62
CA ALA A 281 20.52 -18.90 7.84
C ALA A 281 19.19 -18.91 8.61
N TRP A 282 18.09 -18.73 7.88
CA TRP A 282 16.76 -18.82 8.45
C TRP A 282 16.45 -20.25 8.92
N ARG A 283 15.52 -20.39 9.84
CA ARG A 283 15.02 -21.69 10.32
C ARG A 283 13.51 -21.77 10.16
N HIS A 284 13.02 -22.99 9.94
CA HIS A 284 11.59 -23.27 9.86
C HIS A 284 11.09 -23.71 11.24
N GLU A 285 10.09 -23.01 11.77
CA GLU A 285 9.32 -23.44 12.92
C GLU A 285 7.84 -23.42 12.55
N PRO A 286 7.21 -24.61 12.42
CA PRO A 286 5.79 -24.69 12.20
C PRO A 286 5.04 -24.02 13.37
N GLN A 287 4.30 -22.96 13.05
CA GLN A 287 3.41 -22.33 14.04
C GLN A 287 1.97 -22.74 13.74
N GLN A 288 1.09 -22.56 14.75
CA GLN A 288 -0.34 -22.76 14.56
C GLN A 288 -0.80 -21.99 13.31
N ASP A 289 -1.54 -22.69 12.45
CA ASP A 289 -2.00 -22.09 11.19
C ASP A 289 -2.97 -20.94 11.47
N ILE A 290 -2.55 -19.72 11.16
CA ILE A 290 -3.38 -18.52 11.27
C ILE A 290 -4.20 -18.27 9.99
N GLY A 291 -4.49 -19.32 9.19
CA GLY A 291 -5.31 -19.21 7.99
C GLY A 291 -4.66 -18.45 6.81
N GLU A 292 -3.36 -18.21 6.87
CA GLU A 292 -2.66 -17.52 5.80
C GLU A 292 -2.57 -18.41 4.56
N LYS A 293 -3.05 -17.92 3.40
CA LYS A 293 -3.08 -18.71 2.15
C LYS A 293 -1.67 -19.03 1.64
N GLY A 294 -1.50 -20.23 1.07
CA GLY A 294 -0.23 -20.69 0.50
C GLY A 294 0.11 -20.03 -0.82
N VAL A 295 -0.89 -19.85 -1.69
CA VAL A 295 -0.73 -19.28 -3.04
C VAL A 295 -1.66 -18.08 -3.23
N LEU A 296 -1.10 -16.98 -3.72
CA LEU A 296 -1.85 -15.79 -4.06
C LEU A 296 -1.19 -15.14 -5.30
N ALA A 297 -2.00 -14.88 -6.33
CA ALA A 297 -1.57 -14.20 -7.54
C ALA A 297 -2.65 -13.23 -8.03
N LEU A 298 -2.22 -12.07 -8.56
CA LEU A 298 -3.09 -11.06 -9.14
C LEU A 298 -2.97 -11.03 -10.66
N ASP A 299 -4.08 -10.86 -11.34
CA ASP A 299 -4.09 -10.46 -12.74
C ASP A 299 -4.17 -8.94 -12.84
N ALA A 300 -3.06 -8.30 -13.21
CA ALA A 300 -2.97 -6.85 -13.36
C ALA A 300 -3.13 -6.36 -14.82
N ARG A 301 -3.57 -7.22 -15.74
CA ARG A 301 -3.73 -6.86 -17.17
C ARG A 301 -4.75 -5.74 -17.38
N LEU A 302 -5.78 -5.67 -16.55
CA LEU A 302 -6.79 -4.62 -16.67
C LEU A 302 -6.21 -3.22 -16.36
N ALA A 303 -5.32 -3.10 -15.38
CA ALA A 303 -4.60 -1.84 -15.11
C ALA A 303 -3.72 -1.43 -16.31
N ALA A 304 -3.04 -2.39 -16.94
CA ALA A 304 -2.24 -2.12 -18.15
C ALA A 304 -3.13 -1.64 -19.30
N GLN A 305 -4.28 -2.24 -19.52
CA GLN A 305 -5.22 -1.87 -20.59
C GLN A 305 -5.90 -0.52 -20.33
N SER A 306 -6.34 -0.28 -19.08
CA SER A 306 -7.14 0.90 -18.74
C SER A 306 -6.29 2.15 -18.49
N LEU A 307 -5.12 2.00 -17.90
CA LEU A 307 -4.25 3.13 -17.52
C LEU A 307 -2.97 3.23 -18.37
N GLY A 308 -2.59 2.17 -19.08
CA GLY A 308 -1.26 2.02 -19.65
C GLY A 308 -0.19 1.70 -18.59
N TRP A 309 -0.61 1.45 -17.35
CA TRP A 309 0.29 1.16 -16.23
C TRP A 309 0.90 -0.24 -16.37
N ARG A 310 2.21 -0.33 -16.10
CA ARG A 310 2.93 -1.60 -15.99
C ARG A 310 3.90 -1.50 -14.82
N PRO A 311 4.12 -2.60 -14.05
CA PRO A 311 5.18 -2.63 -13.07
C PRO A 311 6.53 -2.47 -13.79
N ARG A 312 7.47 -1.78 -13.15
CA ARG A 312 8.78 -1.49 -13.71
C ARG A 312 9.86 -2.40 -13.13
N PHE A 313 9.64 -2.84 -11.91
CA PHE A 313 10.56 -3.77 -11.28
C PHE A 313 10.11 -5.21 -11.53
N ALA A 314 10.98 -6.01 -12.17
CA ALA A 314 10.92 -7.46 -11.98
C ALA A 314 11.20 -7.79 -10.51
N THR A 315 10.73 -8.93 -10.03
CA THR A 315 10.86 -9.31 -8.60
C THR A 315 12.29 -9.21 -8.08
N GLN A 316 13.28 -9.67 -8.85
CA GLN A 316 14.69 -9.58 -8.45
C GLN A 316 15.16 -8.12 -8.31
N ALA A 317 14.82 -7.27 -9.26
CA ALA A 317 15.17 -5.84 -9.21
C ALA A 317 14.50 -5.13 -8.00
N ALA A 318 13.27 -5.51 -7.64
CA ALA A 318 12.59 -5.03 -6.45
C ALA A 318 13.33 -5.43 -5.16
N LEU A 319 13.80 -6.66 -5.09
CA LEU A 319 14.62 -7.17 -3.98
C LEU A 319 15.96 -6.43 -3.91
N ASP A 320 16.67 -6.28 -5.04
CA ASP A 320 17.97 -5.61 -5.10
C ASP A 320 17.87 -4.14 -4.67
N ALA A 321 16.84 -3.43 -5.13
CA ALA A 321 16.56 -2.05 -4.73
C ALA A 321 16.28 -1.97 -3.21
N THR A 322 15.48 -2.89 -2.68
CA THR A 322 15.18 -2.97 -1.25
C THR A 322 16.44 -3.23 -0.43
N VAL A 323 17.26 -4.23 -0.82
CA VAL A 323 18.53 -4.56 -0.16
C VAL A 323 19.49 -3.38 -0.18
N SER A 324 19.65 -2.73 -1.34
CA SER A 324 20.52 -1.56 -1.48
C SER A 324 20.12 -0.44 -0.51
N TRP A 325 18.83 -0.12 -0.42
CA TRP A 325 18.34 0.90 0.50
C TRP A 325 18.71 0.60 1.97
N TYR A 326 18.44 -0.64 2.43
CA TYR A 326 18.76 -1.02 3.82
C TYR A 326 20.25 -1.06 4.08
N ARG A 327 21.07 -1.57 3.15
CA ARG A 327 22.53 -1.59 3.30
C ARG A 327 23.13 -0.18 3.42
N ASP A 328 22.71 0.70 2.52
CA ASP A 328 23.18 2.08 2.51
C ASP A 328 22.76 2.80 3.80
N TRP A 329 21.50 2.58 4.27
CA TRP A 329 21.00 3.14 5.50
C TRP A 329 21.74 2.60 6.75
N LEU A 330 21.94 1.30 6.83
CA LEU A 330 22.70 0.65 7.91
C LEU A 330 24.17 1.12 7.96
N SER A 331 24.70 1.57 6.83
CA SER A 331 26.05 2.15 6.72
C SER A 331 26.08 3.66 7.04
N GLY A 332 24.96 4.23 7.54
CA GLY A 332 24.85 5.64 7.93
C GLY A 332 24.33 6.57 6.85
N GLY A 333 23.78 6.02 5.75
CA GLY A 333 23.15 6.82 4.69
C GLY A 333 21.86 7.50 5.17
N ASP A 334 21.61 8.72 4.65
CA ASP A 334 20.37 9.47 4.92
C ASP A 334 19.16 8.84 4.21
N ALA A 335 18.13 8.49 4.96
CA ALA A 335 16.94 7.82 4.44
C ALA A 335 16.21 8.64 3.38
N ALA A 336 16.15 9.98 3.52
CA ALA A 336 15.49 10.84 2.54
C ALA A 336 16.26 10.86 1.22
N VAL A 337 17.58 10.94 1.27
CA VAL A 337 18.46 10.89 0.08
C VAL A 337 18.34 9.54 -0.63
N LEU A 338 18.33 8.44 0.14
CA LEU A 338 18.20 7.08 -0.41
C LEU A 338 16.84 6.89 -1.11
N THR A 339 15.78 7.36 -0.47
CA THR A 339 14.41 7.29 -1.00
C THR A 339 14.26 8.15 -2.25
N ASP A 340 14.77 9.40 -2.22
CA ASP A 340 14.74 10.30 -3.38
C ASP A 340 15.52 9.76 -4.57
N ARG A 341 16.66 9.11 -4.34
CA ARG A 341 17.45 8.46 -5.39
C ARG A 341 16.65 7.35 -6.08
N GLN A 342 15.93 6.52 -5.32
CA GLN A 342 15.11 5.46 -5.90
C GLN A 342 13.88 6.01 -6.64
N ILE A 343 13.23 7.05 -6.11
CA ILE A 343 12.13 7.73 -6.81
C ILE A 343 12.63 8.32 -8.13
N ALA A 344 13.75 9.06 -8.12
CA ALA A 344 14.32 9.65 -9.33
C ALA A 344 14.66 8.60 -10.38
N ALA A 345 15.35 7.53 -9.99
CA ALA A 345 15.65 6.41 -10.92
C ALA A 345 14.40 5.74 -11.48
N PHE A 346 13.33 5.68 -10.68
CA PHE A 346 12.03 5.19 -11.15
C PHE A 346 11.39 6.16 -12.16
N GLU A 347 11.44 7.47 -11.90
CA GLU A 347 10.90 8.52 -12.78
C GLU A 347 11.64 8.57 -14.13
N ASP A 348 12.96 8.45 -14.14
CA ASP A 348 13.79 8.51 -15.36
C ASP A 348 13.40 7.46 -16.43
N GLY A 349 12.72 6.45 -16.02
CA GLY A 349 12.23 5.45 -16.93
C GLY A 349 10.73 5.59 -17.27
N LEU A 350 9.99 6.61 -16.76
CA LEU A 350 8.61 6.91 -17.14
C LEU A 350 8.56 7.69 -18.44
#